data_76e54d49940afadf5bde7d10a1fbbd4f
#
_entry.id   76e54d49940afadf5bde7d10a1fbbd4f
#
_cell.length_a   1.000
_cell.length_b   1.000
_cell.length_c   1.000
_cell.angle_alpha   90.00
_cell.angle_beta   90.00
_cell.angle_gamma   90.00
#
_symmetry.space_group_name_H-M   'P 1'
#
loop_
_entity.id
_entity.type
_entity.pdbx_description
1 polymer ?
#
loop_
_entity_poly.entity_id
_entity_poly.type
_entity_poly.pdbx_seq_one_letter_code
_entity_poly.pdbx_strand_id
1 'polypeptide(L)'
;MGERTGTAFLRGWLGKDFVSKITRRRAMTAEQRLLVGTDQVEAINRLRPVAILAHLLGALIALDALARSSSASIAPAWFVVMLAVIIFDILSGPPLAGHRPARGEVAALYWRNIATCFLFGAVWGSLALIFYAGAEDDVRHVLTVLLTAYLASSAFILAALPRAVFAFSMPMAIMMIVSFTRAGVADHAFELQLIGVYALAFPIALRQHASAFAERVVAMAQVGEQTQLISLLLHDFEANSSDWHW
;
A
#
# COMPACT_ATOMS: atom_id res chain seq x y z
N MET A 1 24.78 -26.49 -20.33
CA MET A 1 25.52 -25.32 -20.89
C MET A 1 24.57 -24.17 -21.26
N GLY A 2 23.43 -24.00 -20.56
CA GLY A 2 22.31 -23.10 -20.92
C GLY A 2 21.97 -21.97 -19.92
N GLU A 3 22.62 -21.90 -18.76
CA GLU A 3 22.20 -20.96 -17.69
C GLU A 3 22.91 -19.58 -17.65
N ARG A 4 23.98 -19.42 -18.44
CA ARG A 4 24.77 -18.16 -18.41
C ARG A 4 24.28 -17.06 -19.37
N THR A 5 23.36 -17.35 -20.27
CA THR A 5 22.89 -16.41 -21.31
C THR A 5 21.79 -15.47 -20.81
N GLY A 6 20.91 -15.92 -19.92
CA GLY A 6 19.79 -15.11 -19.41
C GLY A 6 20.22 -13.96 -18.51
N THR A 7 21.22 -14.17 -17.67
CA THR A 7 21.71 -13.13 -16.74
C THR A 7 22.56 -12.06 -17.44
N ALA A 8 23.23 -12.41 -18.54
CA ALA A 8 24.01 -11.45 -19.33
C ALA A 8 23.09 -10.52 -20.16
N PHE A 9 21.99 -11.06 -20.69
CA PHE A 9 20.99 -10.28 -21.43
C PHE A 9 20.27 -9.24 -20.54
N LEU A 10 19.85 -9.64 -19.34
CA LEU A 10 19.24 -8.74 -18.38
C LEU A 10 20.20 -7.65 -17.86
N ARG A 11 21.48 -7.96 -17.71
CA ARG A 11 22.53 -6.98 -17.33
C ARG A 11 22.85 -5.98 -18.45
N GLY A 12 22.71 -6.37 -19.70
CA GLY A 12 22.90 -5.48 -20.84
C GLY A 12 21.73 -4.52 -21.07
N TRP A 13 20.52 -4.98 -20.79
CA TRP A 13 19.29 -4.20 -20.99
C TRP A 13 18.97 -3.26 -19.82
N LEU A 14 19.24 -3.71 -18.61
CA LEU A 14 19.19 -2.89 -17.39
C LEU A 14 20.60 -2.33 -17.14
N GLY A 15 20.96 -1.20 -17.69
CA GLY A 15 22.31 -0.64 -17.59
C GLY A 15 22.92 -0.78 -16.20
N LYS A 16 24.26 -0.94 -16.11
CA LYS A 16 25.00 -1.15 -14.84
C LYS A 16 24.62 -0.15 -13.75
N ASP A 17 24.23 1.06 -14.15
CA ASP A 17 23.76 2.13 -13.25
C ASP A 17 22.38 1.85 -12.65
N PHE A 18 21.49 1.17 -13.36
CA PHE A 18 20.17 0.79 -12.84
C PHE A 18 20.31 -0.28 -11.75
N VAL A 19 21.10 -1.32 -12.01
CA VAL A 19 21.36 -2.38 -11.03
C VAL A 19 22.12 -1.83 -9.80
N SER A 20 23.09 -0.93 -10.01
CA SER A 20 23.84 -0.30 -8.91
C SER A 20 22.96 0.64 -8.08
N LYS A 21 22.03 1.36 -8.68
CA LYS A 21 21.03 2.19 -7.97
C LYS A 21 20.05 1.34 -7.15
N ILE A 22 19.64 0.18 -7.69
CA ILE A 22 18.76 -0.75 -6.95
C ILE A 22 19.47 -1.37 -5.76
N THR A 23 20.78 -1.64 -5.87
CA THR A 23 21.56 -2.31 -4.81
C THR A 23 22.20 -1.33 -3.81
N ARG A 24 22.39 -0.07 -4.16
CA ARG A 24 22.97 0.94 -3.28
C ARG A 24 21.90 1.46 -2.29
N ARG A 25 21.58 0.68 -1.27
CA ARG A 25 21.00 1.22 -0.05
C ARG A 25 22.06 2.13 0.60
N ARG A 26 21.93 3.46 0.48
CA ARG A 26 22.57 4.36 1.43
C ARG A 26 22.11 3.91 2.82
N ALA A 27 23.06 3.52 3.68
CA ALA A 27 22.74 3.15 5.05
C ALA A 27 22.15 4.38 5.74
N MET A 28 20.83 4.39 5.90
CA MET A 28 20.14 5.45 6.64
C MET A 28 20.57 5.42 8.10
N THR A 29 20.78 6.59 8.68
CA THR A 29 20.99 6.72 10.12
C THR A 29 19.73 6.29 10.89
N ALA A 30 19.87 6.00 12.19
CA ALA A 30 18.72 5.65 13.03
C ALA A 30 17.66 6.78 13.05
N GLU A 31 18.10 8.02 13.06
CA GLU A 31 17.25 9.20 13.03
C GLU A 31 16.48 9.34 11.69
N GLN A 32 17.17 9.17 10.57
CA GLN A 32 16.53 9.17 9.25
C GLN A 32 15.49 8.05 9.12
N ARG A 33 15.75 6.86 9.68
CA ARG A 33 14.77 5.76 9.70
C ARG A 33 13.53 6.10 10.51
N LEU A 34 13.71 6.76 11.64
CA LEU A 34 12.59 7.20 12.48
C LEU A 34 11.76 8.28 11.76
N LEU A 35 12.42 9.26 11.15
CA LEU A 35 11.77 10.31 10.38
C LEU A 35 10.92 9.71 9.25
N VAL A 36 11.53 8.86 8.41
CA VAL A 36 10.82 8.19 7.31
C VAL A 36 9.66 7.33 7.84
N GLY A 37 9.85 6.61 8.95
CA GLY A 37 8.79 5.82 9.58
C GLY A 37 7.62 6.67 10.06
N THR A 38 7.90 7.83 10.66
CA THR A 38 6.87 8.79 11.09
C THR A 38 6.05 9.30 9.90
N ASP A 39 6.73 9.74 8.84
CA ASP A 39 6.07 10.27 7.65
C ASP A 39 5.30 9.18 6.89
N GLN A 40 5.78 7.92 6.90
CA GLN A 40 5.05 6.79 6.34
C GLN A 40 3.72 6.56 7.07
N VAL A 41 3.75 6.54 8.40
CA VAL A 41 2.55 6.37 9.23
C VAL A 41 1.59 7.53 9.05
N GLU A 42 2.10 8.76 9.03
CA GLU A 42 1.29 9.97 8.81
C GLU A 42 0.63 9.95 7.43
N ALA A 43 1.36 9.59 6.37
CA ALA A 43 0.83 9.51 5.00
C ALA A 43 -0.34 8.51 4.90
N ILE A 44 -0.24 7.34 5.53
CA ILE A 44 -1.32 6.35 5.55
C ILE A 44 -2.50 6.84 6.37
N ASN A 45 -2.26 7.40 7.56
CA ASN A 45 -3.33 7.90 8.42
C ASN A 45 -4.12 9.03 7.75
N ARG A 46 -3.47 9.87 6.94
CA ARG A 46 -4.15 10.92 6.15
C ARG A 46 -5.10 10.34 5.10
N LEU A 47 -4.75 9.22 4.48
CA LEU A 47 -5.58 8.57 3.46
C LEU A 47 -6.63 7.62 4.06
N ARG A 48 -6.56 7.33 5.35
CA ARG A 48 -7.42 6.38 6.04
C ARG A 48 -8.92 6.67 5.88
N PRO A 49 -9.44 7.91 6.00
CA PRO A 49 -10.87 8.18 5.80
C PRO A 49 -11.34 7.81 4.39
N VAL A 50 -10.50 8.10 3.38
CA VAL A 50 -10.78 7.75 1.98
C VAL A 50 -10.76 6.24 1.78
N ALA A 51 -9.81 5.53 2.39
CA ALA A 51 -9.73 4.07 2.34
C ALA A 51 -10.95 3.42 2.99
N ILE A 52 -11.39 3.89 4.16
CA ILE A 52 -12.60 3.42 4.85
C ILE A 52 -13.83 3.59 3.96
N LEU A 53 -14.01 4.78 3.38
CA LEU A 53 -15.11 5.06 2.47
C LEU A 53 -15.08 4.14 1.25
N ALA A 54 -13.90 3.94 0.64
CA ALA A 54 -13.73 3.03 -0.48
C ALA A 54 -14.13 1.60 -0.10
N HIS A 55 -13.64 1.08 1.04
CA HIS A 55 -14.00 -0.27 1.51
C HIS A 55 -15.49 -0.42 1.76
N LEU A 56 -16.16 0.60 2.32
CA LEU A 56 -17.60 0.59 2.55
C LEU A 56 -18.38 0.56 1.23
N LEU A 57 -18.04 1.46 0.30
CA LEU A 57 -18.70 1.52 -1.01
C LEU A 57 -18.50 0.25 -1.82
N GLY A 58 -17.28 -0.27 -1.86
CA GLY A 58 -17.01 -1.53 -2.55
C GLY A 58 -17.73 -2.72 -1.92
N ALA A 59 -17.82 -2.76 -0.58
CA ALA A 59 -18.57 -3.81 0.11
C ALA A 59 -20.07 -3.74 -0.18
N LEU A 60 -20.63 -2.54 -0.33
CA LEU A 60 -22.04 -2.36 -0.75
C LEU A 60 -22.26 -2.83 -2.20
N ILE A 61 -21.31 -2.53 -3.11
CA ILE A 61 -21.39 -3.02 -4.49
C ILE A 61 -21.29 -4.55 -4.53
N ALA A 62 -20.39 -5.15 -3.74
CA ALA A 62 -20.28 -6.59 -3.64
C ALA A 62 -21.56 -7.22 -3.08
N LEU A 63 -22.14 -6.62 -2.03
CA LEU A 63 -23.38 -7.08 -1.42
C LEU A 63 -24.56 -7.03 -2.41
N ASP A 64 -24.70 -5.94 -3.16
CA ASP A 64 -25.75 -5.79 -4.20
C ASP A 64 -25.59 -6.85 -5.31
N ALA A 65 -24.38 -7.07 -5.80
CA ALA A 65 -24.11 -8.09 -6.79
C ALA A 65 -24.45 -9.50 -6.28
N LEU A 66 -24.03 -9.83 -5.05
CA LEU A 66 -24.27 -11.12 -4.43
C LEU A 66 -25.71 -11.35 -4.02
N ALA A 67 -26.49 -10.28 -3.72
CA ALA A 67 -27.89 -10.39 -3.39
C ALA A 67 -28.75 -10.95 -4.56
N ARG A 68 -28.23 -10.86 -5.77
CA ARG A 68 -28.88 -11.39 -7.00
C ARG A 68 -28.41 -12.80 -7.36
N SER A 69 -27.48 -13.39 -6.60
CA SER A 69 -26.89 -14.69 -6.87
C SER A 69 -27.50 -15.78 -5.97
N SER A 70 -27.21 -17.04 -6.31
CA SER A 70 -27.53 -18.19 -5.47
C SER A 70 -26.93 -18.14 -4.05
N SER A 71 -25.91 -17.32 -3.86
CA SER A 71 -25.20 -17.13 -2.59
C SER A 71 -25.73 -15.98 -1.73
N ALA A 72 -26.89 -15.43 -2.07
CA ALA A 72 -27.51 -14.28 -1.38
C ALA A 72 -27.66 -14.48 0.15
N SER A 73 -27.85 -15.71 0.61
CA SER A 73 -28.00 -16.01 2.05
C SER A 73 -26.74 -15.83 2.88
N ILE A 74 -25.54 -15.97 2.27
CA ILE A 74 -24.24 -15.87 2.96
C ILE A 74 -23.63 -14.47 2.82
N ALA A 75 -24.01 -13.72 1.79
CA ALA A 75 -23.48 -12.40 1.49
C ALA A 75 -23.61 -11.40 2.66
N PRO A 76 -24.73 -11.32 3.41
CA PRO A 76 -24.84 -10.44 4.57
C PRO A 76 -23.83 -10.77 5.68
N ALA A 77 -23.54 -12.06 5.91
CA ALA A 77 -22.56 -12.46 6.91
C ALA A 77 -21.16 -11.99 6.55
N TRP A 78 -20.76 -12.10 5.28
CA TRP A 78 -19.51 -11.54 4.79
C TRP A 78 -19.45 -10.00 4.96
N PHE A 79 -20.54 -9.32 4.64
CA PHE A 79 -20.63 -7.87 4.80
C PHE A 79 -20.48 -7.44 6.27
N VAL A 80 -21.09 -8.19 7.21
CA VAL A 80 -20.91 -7.95 8.65
C VAL A 80 -19.45 -8.10 9.08
N VAL A 81 -18.73 -9.12 8.56
CA VAL A 81 -17.29 -9.28 8.81
C VAL A 81 -16.50 -8.07 8.28
N MET A 82 -16.82 -7.58 7.07
CA MET A 82 -16.20 -6.39 6.52
C MET A 82 -16.44 -5.16 7.40
N LEU A 83 -17.69 -4.95 7.85
CA LEU A 83 -18.01 -3.86 8.77
C LEU A 83 -17.27 -3.99 10.10
N ALA A 84 -17.13 -5.19 10.63
CA ALA A 84 -16.37 -5.42 11.87
C ALA A 84 -14.90 -5.02 11.70
N VAL A 85 -14.27 -5.33 10.56
CA VAL A 85 -12.88 -4.91 10.28
C VAL A 85 -12.80 -3.37 10.12
N ILE A 86 -13.75 -2.74 9.45
CA ILE A 86 -13.83 -1.27 9.35
C ILE A 86 -13.95 -0.64 10.73
N ILE A 87 -14.87 -1.12 11.56
CA ILE A 87 -15.07 -0.63 12.93
C ILE A 87 -13.81 -0.84 13.77
N PHE A 88 -13.20 -2.04 13.68
CA PHE A 88 -11.93 -2.33 14.34
C PHE A 88 -10.84 -1.33 13.93
N ASP A 89 -10.71 -1.04 12.64
CA ASP A 89 -9.75 -0.05 12.16
C ASP A 89 -10.05 1.34 12.75
N ILE A 90 -11.30 1.79 12.76
CA ILE A 90 -11.71 3.08 13.31
C ILE A 90 -11.40 3.18 14.81
N LEU A 91 -11.75 2.16 15.58
CA LEU A 91 -11.60 2.18 17.04
C LEU A 91 -10.15 2.00 17.50
N SER A 92 -9.37 1.19 16.78
CA SER A 92 -7.97 0.90 17.14
C SER A 92 -6.98 1.95 16.64
N GLY A 93 -7.40 2.84 15.74
CA GLY A 93 -6.53 3.81 15.09
C GLY A 93 -6.41 5.14 15.83
N PRO A 94 -5.41 5.98 15.44
CA PRO A 94 -5.36 7.35 15.91
C PRO A 94 -6.59 8.12 15.41
N PRO A 95 -6.92 9.27 16.02
CA PRO A 95 -7.97 10.16 15.53
C PRO A 95 -7.80 10.42 14.03
N LEU A 96 -8.93 10.43 13.29
CA LEU A 96 -8.95 10.55 11.83
C LEU A 96 -8.42 11.90 11.30
N ALA A 97 -8.26 12.90 12.15
CA ALA A 97 -7.78 14.22 11.76
C ALA A 97 -6.59 14.67 12.61
N GLY A 98 -5.50 15.05 11.94
CA GLY A 98 -4.44 15.89 12.50
C GLY A 98 -3.51 15.25 13.54
N HIS A 99 -3.61 13.96 13.80
CA HIS A 99 -2.72 13.31 14.77
C HIS A 99 -1.34 13.06 14.18
N ARG A 100 -0.33 13.75 14.70
CA ARG A 100 1.06 13.46 14.41
C ARG A 100 1.59 12.50 15.48
N PRO A 101 2.01 11.27 15.11
CA PRO A 101 2.39 10.26 16.10
C PRO A 101 3.63 10.70 16.88
N ALA A 102 3.61 10.50 18.19
CA ALA A 102 4.79 10.65 19.02
C ALA A 102 5.84 9.57 18.68
N ARG A 103 7.13 9.86 18.93
CA ARG A 103 8.23 8.93 18.59
C ARG A 103 8.03 7.51 19.11
N GLY A 104 7.48 7.36 20.32
CA GLY A 104 7.19 6.04 20.92
C GLY A 104 6.03 5.29 20.29
N GLU A 105 5.12 5.98 19.62
CA GLU A 105 3.90 5.38 19.00
C GLU A 105 4.14 4.88 17.58
N VAL A 106 5.18 5.40 16.89
CA VAL A 106 5.43 5.10 15.47
C VAL A 106 5.51 3.61 15.19
N ALA A 107 6.24 2.86 16.03
CA ALA A 107 6.38 1.41 15.83
C ALA A 107 5.05 0.65 16.02
N ALA A 108 4.27 1.01 17.02
CA ALA A 108 2.96 0.41 17.27
C ALA A 108 1.99 0.70 16.13
N LEU A 109 1.89 1.94 15.70
CA LEU A 109 1.04 2.37 14.58
C LEU A 109 1.48 1.73 13.24
N TYR A 110 2.79 1.61 13.04
CA TYR A 110 3.35 0.93 11.87
C TYR A 110 2.86 -0.52 11.75
N TRP A 111 3.04 -1.31 12.83
CA TRP A 111 2.61 -2.71 12.83
C TRP A 111 1.09 -2.86 12.83
N ARG A 112 0.37 -2.00 13.51
CA ARG A 112 -1.08 -1.95 13.45
C ARG A 112 -1.58 -1.75 12.01
N ASN A 113 -1.03 -0.75 11.29
CA ASN A 113 -1.43 -0.50 9.90
C ASN A 113 -1.17 -1.72 9.01
N ILE A 114 -0.06 -2.43 9.21
CA ILE A 114 0.22 -3.69 8.48
C ILE A 114 -0.82 -4.75 8.80
N ALA A 115 -1.14 -4.95 10.09
CA ALA A 115 -2.13 -5.94 10.53
C ALA A 115 -3.53 -5.62 9.97
N THR A 116 -3.94 -4.36 10.01
CA THR A 116 -5.24 -3.93 9.46
C THR A 116 -5.29 -4.13 7.94
N CYS A 117 -4.22 -3.79 7.22
CA CYS A 117 -4.14 -4.06 5.78
C CYS A 117 -4.23 -5.55 5.47
N PHE A 118 -3.59 -6.42 6.27
CA PHE A 118 -3.72 -7.86 6.13
C PHE A 118 -5.17 -8.33 6.33
N LEU A 119 -5.85 -7.83 7.36
CA LEU A 119 -7.26 -8.16 7.61
C LEU A 119 -8.16 -7.74 6.43
N PHE A 120 -8.00 -6.52 5.92
CA PHE A 120 -8.74 -6.08 4.75
C PHE A 120 -8.44 -6.95 3.53
N GLY A 121 -7.18 -7.24 3.26
CA GLY A 121 -6.78 -8.11 2.14
C GLY A 121 -7.35 -9.53 2.26
N ALA A 122 -7.39 -10.08 3.48
CA ALA A 122 -7.97 -11.40 3.76
C ALA A 122 -9.50 -11.39 3.57
N VAL A 123 -10.20 -10.35 4.03
CA VAL A 123 -11.66 -10.24 3.87
C VAL A 123 -12.03 -10.03 2.40
N TRP A 124 -11.30 -9.18 1.67
CA TRP A 124 -11.52 -9.04 0.22
C TRP A 124 -11.18 -10.32 -0.54
N GLY A 125 -10.09 -10.99 -0.21
CA GLY A 125 -9.73 -12.28 -0.82
C GLY A 125 -10.75 -13.37 -0.55
N SER A 126 -11.34 -13.41 0.66
CA SER A 126 -12.39 -14.36 1.01
C SER A 126 -13.65 -14.22 0.14
N LEU A 127 -13.92 -13.03 -0.38
CA LEU A 127 -14.99 -12.79 -1.34
C LEU A 127 -14.81 -13.65 -2.60
N ALA A 128 -13.58 -13.68 -3.15
CA ALA A 128 -13.28 -14.57 -4.28
C ALA A 128 -13.40 -16.05 -3.88
N LEU A 129 -12.81 -16.41 -2.73
CA LEU A 129 -12.72 -17.80 -2.30
C LEU A 129 -14.09 -18.45 -2.04
N ILE A 130 -15.03 -17.67 -1.47
CA ILE A 130 -16.34 -18.16 -1.03
C ILE A 130 -17.35 -18.11 -2.19
N PHE A 131 -17.37 -17.03 -2.95
CA PHE A 131 -18.49 -16.74 -3.83
C PHE A 131 -18.18 -17.00 -5.32
N TYR A 132 -16.91 -16.89 -5.75
CA TYR A 132 -16.57 -16.86 -7.17
C TYR A 132 -16.96 -18.17 -7.92
N ALA A 133 -16.63 -19.32 -7.36
CA ALA A 133 -16.86 -20.61 -8.06
C ALA A 133 -18.35 -20.95 -8.27
N GLY A 134 -19.21 -20.49 -7.35
CA GLY A 134 -20.67 -20.71 -7.43
C GLY A 134 -21.46 -19.52 -8.01
N ALA A 135 -20.78 -18.44 -8.42
CA ALA A 135 -21.46 -17.27 -8.94
C ALA A 135 -21.82 -17.41 -10.41
N GLU A 136 -22.87 -16.72 -10.83
CA GLU A 136 -23.25 -16.52 -12.23
C GLU A 136 -22.22 -15.59 -12.92
N ASP A 137 -22.14 -15.64 -14.25
CA ASP A 137 -21.12 -14.94 -15.02
C ASP A 137 -21.12 -13.42 -14.79
N ASP A 138 -22.28 -12.80 -14.67
CA ASP A 138 -22.41 -11.37 -14.38
C ASP A 138 -21.80 -11.01 -13.02
N VAL A 139 -22.07 -11.83 -12.00
CA VAL A 139 -21.55 -11.65 -10.66
C VAL A 139 -20.03 -11.89 -10.64
N ARG A 140 -19.54 -12.92 -11.34
CA ARG A 140 -18.10 -13.18 -11.50
C ARG A 140 -17.39 -11.99 -12.11
N HIS A 141 -17.97 -11.38 -13.14
CA HIS A 141 -17.43 -10.15 -13.74
C HIS A 141 -17.31 -9.02 -12.74
N VAL A 142 -18.36 -8.72 -11.99
CA VAL A 142 -18.35 -7.68 -10.98
C VAL A 142 -17.26 -7.95 -9.91
N LEU A 143 -17.19 -9.20 -9.42
CA LEU A 143 -16.19 -9.59 -8.42
C LEU A 143 -14.77 -9.47 -8.98
N THR A 144 -14.52 -9.89 -10.22
CA THR A 144 -13.19 -9.80 -10.86
C THR A 144 -12.76 -8.34 -10.99
N VAL A 145 -13.64 -7.48 -11.51
CA VAL A 145 -13.34 -6.04 -11.66
C VAL A 145 -13.08 -5.39 -10.31
N LEU A 146 -13.92 -5.66 -9.32
CA LEU A 146 -13.83 -5.10 -7.99
C LEU A 146 -12.51 -5.50 -7.30
N LEU A 147 -12.20 -6.81 -7.29
CA LEU A 147 -10.99 -7.33 -6.66
C LEU A 147 -9.72 -6.84 -7.38
N THR A 148 -9.73 -6.81 -8.71
CA THR A 148 -8.60 -6.29 -9.49
C THR A 148 -8.39 -4.80 -9.23
N ALA A 149 -9.47 -4.01 -9.13
CA ALA A 149 -9.40 -2.59 -8.79
C ALA A 149 -8.81 -2.36 -7.40
N TYR A 150 -9.20 -3.17 -6.38
CA TYR A 150 -8.60 -3.09 -5.05
C TYR A 150 -7.13 -3.49 -5.04
N LEU A 151 -6.77 -4.56 -5.77
CA LEU A 151 -5.38 -5.00 -5.89
C LEU A 151 -4.51 -3.89 -6.51
N ALA A 152 -4.98 -3.28 -7.59
CA ALA A 152 -4.28 -2.20 -8.27
C ALA A 152 -4.20 -0.92 -7.43
N SER A 153 -5.31 -0.50 -6.82
CA SER A 153 -5.37 0.73 -6.02
C SER A 153 -4.53 0.65 -4.74
N SER A 154 -4.36 -0.54 -4.16
CA SER A 154 -3.50 -0.74 -3.00
C SER A 154 -2.06 -0.30 -3.25
N ALA A 155 -1.57 -0.45 -4.49
CA ALA A 155 -0.25 -0.02 -4.91
C ALA A 155 -0.04 1.49 -4.75
N PHE A 156 -1.08 2.27 -4.98
CA PHE A 156 -1.01 3.74 -4.90
C PHE A 156 -1.31 4.25 -3.50
N ILE A 157 -2.38 3.77 -2.88
CA ILE A 157 -2.84 4.26 -1.58
C ILE A 157 -1.84 3.91 -0.47
N LEU A 158 -1.27 2.71 -0.52
CA LEU A 158 -0.34 2.21 0.49
C LEU A 158 1.13 2.34 0.08
N ALA A 159 1.44 3.03 -1.04
CA ALA A 159 2.80 3.14 -1.60
C ALA A 159 3.84 3.65 -0.60
N ALA A 160 3.44 4.52 0.34
CA ALA A 160 4.30 5.03 1.41
C ALA A 160 4.80 3.92 2.35
N LEU A 161 4.02 2.83 2.54
CA LEU A 161 4.32 1.74 3.45
C LEU A 161 4.34 0.38 2.71
N PRO A 162 5.45 0.00 2.06
CA PRO A 162 5.53 -1.19 1.21
C PRO A 162 5.08 -2.49 1.87
N ARG A 163 5.35 -2.65 3.17
CA ARG A 163 4.91 -3.84 3.92
C ARG A 163 3.39 -3.92 4.06
N ALA A 164 2.70 -2.78 4.19
CA ALA A 164 1.24 -2.74 4.23
C ALA A 164 0.63 -3.14 2.87
N VAL A 165 1.27 -2.71 1.77
CA VAL A 165 0.85 -3.15 0.43
C VAL A 165 0.95 -4.66 0.28
N PHE A 166 2.08 -5.27 0.67
CA PHE A 166 2.22 -6.73 0.64
C PHE A 166 1.24 -7.42 1.57
N ALA A 167 1.03 -6.88 2.78
CA ALA A 167 0.08 -7.44 3.74
C ALA A 167 -1.35 -7.44 3.19
N PHE A 168 -1.76 -6.44 2.43
CA PHE A 168 -3.05 -6.37 1.77
C PHE A 168 -3.12 -7.29 0.54
N SER A 169 -2.12 -7.19 -0.36
CA SER A 169 -2.18 -7.81 -1.68
C SER A 169 -1.94 -9.32 -1.66
N MET A 170 -1.07 -9.82 -0.77
CA MET A 170 -0.72 -11.24 -0.74
C MET A 170 -1.89 -12.16 -0.40
N PRO A 171 -2.62 -11.98 0.73
CA PRO A 171 -3.74 -12.85 1.05
C PRO A 171 -4.82 -12.78 -0.03
N MET A 172 -5.09 -11.59 -0.56
CA MET A 172 -6.07 -11.38 -1.61
C MET A 172 -5.68 -12.11 -2.91
N ALA A 173 -4.44 -11.93 -3.40
CA ALA A 173 -3.95 -12.58 -4.61
C ALA A 173 -3.94 -14.11 -4.48
N ILE A 174 -3.51 -14.64 -3.34
CA ILE A 174 -3.52 -16.10 -3.08
C ILE A 174 -4.94 -16.64 -3.16
N MET A 175 -5.90 -15.98 -2.51
CA MET A 175 -7.30 -16.43 -2.52
C MET A 175 -7.93 -16.31 -3.91
N MET A 176 -7.60 -15.27 -4.69
CA MET A 176 -8.02 -15.16 -6.09
C MET A 176 -7.45 -16.30 -6.94
N ILE A 177 -6.16 -16.60 -6.84
CA ILE A 177 -5.52 -17.72 -7.56
C ILE A 177 -6.23 -19.04 -7.23
N VAL A 178 -6.44 -19.32 -5.94
CA VAL A 178 -7.14 -20.53 -5.50
C VAL A 178 -8.56 -20.58 -6.05
N SER A 179 -9.26 -19.47 -6.10
CA SER A 179 -10.62 -19.37 -6.62
C SER A 179 -10.68 -19.61 -8.11
N PHE A 180 -9.82 -18.95 -8.90
CA PHE A 180 -9.75 -19.12 -10.35
C PHE A 180 -9.32 -20.54 -10.74
N THR A 181 -8.39 -21.14 -10.01
CA THR A 181 -8.00 -22.54 -10.28
C THR A 181 -9.12 -23.53 -9.98
N ARG A 182 -9.96 -23.26 -8.97
CA ARG A 182 -11.16 -24.08 -8.68
C ARG A 182 -12.27 -23.92 -9.71
N ALA A 183 -12.43 -22.72 -10.25
CA ALA A 183 -13.44 -22.42 -11.25
C ALA A 183 -13.07 -22.94 -12.66
N GLY A 184 -11.80 -23.27 -12.91
CA GLY A 184 -11.30 -23.80 -14.17
C GLY A 184 -10.12 -22.99 -14.73
N VAL A 185 -8.95 -23.60 -14.80
CA VAL A 185 -7.71 -22.91 -15.24
C VAL A 185 -7.82 -22.43 -16.69
N ALA A 186 -8.47 -23.21 -17.56
CA ALA A 186 -8.58 -22.86 -18.97
C ALA A 186 -9.45 -21.62 -19.19
N ASP A 187 -10.55 -21.52 -18.43
CA ASP A 187 -11.50 -20.41 -18.55
C ASP A 187 -10.99 -19.12 -17.92
N HIS A 188 -10.05 -19.23 -16.99
CA HIS A 188 -9.46 -18.09 -16.25
C HIS A 188 -7.96 -17.89 -16.49
N ALA A 189 -7.45 -18.40 -17.62
CA ALA A 189 -6.04 -18.32 -17.96
C ALA A 189 -5.54 -16.87 -18.06
N PHE A 190 -6.37 -15.96 -18.56
CA PHE A 190 -6.04 -14.54 -18.70
C PHE A 190 -5.89 -13.85 -17.34
N GLU A 191 -6.83 -14.06 -16.42
CA GLU A 191 -6.81 -13.51 -15.07
C GLU A 191 -5.60 -14.03 -14.29
N LEU A 192 -5.29 -15.31 -14.40
CA LEU A 192 -4.13 -15.93 -13.78
C LEU A 192 -2.82 -15.36 -14.33
N GLN A 193 -2.73 -15.13 -15.64
CA GLN A 193 -1.58 -14.47 -16.27
C GLN A 193 -1.45 -13.03 -15.79
N LEU A 194 -2.55 -12.28 -15.69
CA LEU A 194 -2.57 -10.91 -15.19
C LEU A 194 -2.07 -10.83 -13.75
N ILE A 195 -2.52 -11.73 -12.86
CA ILE A 195 -2.02 -11.83 -11.50
C ILE A 195 -0.52 -12.18 -11.49
N GLY A 196 -0.07 -13.07 -12.38
CA GLY A 196 1.34 -13.42 -12.53
C GLY A 196 2.21 -12.21 -12.93
N VAL A 197 1.77 -11.45 -13.94
CA VAL A 197 2.43 -10.19 -14.35
C VAL A 197 2.46 -9.18 -13.20
N TYR A 198 1.33 -9.03 -12.50
CA TYR A 198 1.25 -8.16 -11.32
C TYR A 198 2.23 -8.61 -10.23
N ALA A 199 2.28 -9.90 -9.91
CA ALA A 199 3.19 -10.45 -8.90
C ALA A 199 4.68 -10.23 -9.22
N LEU A 200 5.05 -10.16 -10.51
CA LEU A 200 6.42 -9.89 -10.96
C LEU A 200 6.74 -8.39 -11.00
N ALA A 201 5.86 -7.60 -11.60
CA ALA A 201 6.10 -6.16 -11.81
C ALA A 201 5.93 -5.34 -10.52
N PHE A 202 4.98 -5.73 -9.70
CA PHE A 202 4.57 -4.99 -8.52
C PHE A 202 5.66 -4.81 -7.46
N PRO A 203 6.43 -5.85 -7.04
CA PRO A 203 7.52 -5.67 -6.08
C PRO A 203 8.60 -4.71 -6.57
N ILE A 204 8.84 -4.68 -7.89
CA ILE A 204 9.83 -3.77 -8.50
C ILE A 204 9.34 -2.33 -8.42
N ALA A 205 8.10 -2.07 -8.86
CA ALA A 205 7.50 -0.76 -8.80
C ALA A 205 7.40 -0.24 -7.35
N LEU A 206 6.93 -1.09 -6.44
CA LEU A 206 6.80 -0.74 -5.03
C LEU A 206 8.13 -0.37 -4.38
N ARG A 207 9.21 -1.11 -4.71
CA ARG A 207 10.55 -0.80 -4.22
C ARG A 207 11.04 0.56 -4.72
N GLN A 208 10.78 0.89 -5.98
CA GLN A 208 11.13 2.20 -6.56
C GLN A 208 10.35 3.33 -5.87
N HIS A 209 9.04 3.17 -5.68
CA HIS A 209 8.21 4.15 -4.97
C HIS A 209 8.67 4.36 -3.53
N ALA A 210 8.99 3.27 -2.81
CA ALA A 210 9.47 3.36 -1.44
C ALA A 210 10.82 4.06 -1.32
N SER A 211 11.75 3.83 -2.26
CA SER A 211 13.05 4.52 -2.25
C SER A 211 12.88 6.01 -2.58
N ALA A 212 12.07 6.34 -3.57
CA ALA A 212 11.77 7.72 -3.94
C ALA A 212 11.07 8.49 -2.79
N PHE A 213 10.13 7.85 -2.09
CA PHE A 213 9.49 8.42 -0.91
C PHE A 213 10.51 8.73 0.18
N ALA A 214 11.37 7.75 0.52
CA ALA A 214 12.38 7.92 1.55
C ALA A 214 13.42 9.01 1.20
N GLU A 215 13.86 9.08 -0.05
CA GLU A 215 14.77 10.13 -0.54
C GLU A 215 14.11 11.52 -0.45
N ARG A 216 12.83 11.63 -0.81
CA ARG A 216 12.07 12.88 -0.71
C ARG A 216 11.96 13.36 0.73
N VAL A 217 11.64 12.48 1.67
CA VAL A 217 11.51 12.81 3.11
C VAL A 217 12.83 13.33 3.65
N VAL A 218 13.94 12.64 3.37
CA VAL A 218 15.29 13.07 3.80
C VAL A 218 15.67 14.41 3.18
N ALA A 219 15.41 14.60 1.88
CA ALA A 219 15.72 15.85 1.20
C ALA A 219 14.90 17.03 1.77
N MET A 220 13.62 16.84 2.07
CA MET A 220 12.78 17.87 2.69
C MET A 220 13.27 18.24 4.09
N ALA A 221 13.72 17.28 4.89
CA ALA A 221 14.29 17.55 6.19
C ALA A 221 15.57 18.40 6.09
N GLN A 222 16.46 18.08 5.13
CA GLN A 222 17.68 18.87 4.91
C GLN A 222 17.38 20.32 4.46
N VAL A 223 16.41 20.49 3.58
CA VAL A 223 15.97 21.84 3.17
C VAL A 223 15.40 22.60 4.37
N GLY A 224 14.62 21.95 5.23
CA GLY A 224 14.10 22.54 6.46
C GLY A 224 15.21 23.03 7.39
N GLU A 225 16.24 22.21 7.63
CA GLU A 225 17.39 22.61 8.44
C GLU A 225 18.14 23.81 7.85
N GLN A 226 18.38 23.80 6.52
CA GLN A 226 19.04 24.92 5.84
C GLN A 226 18.23 26.21 5.95
N THR A 227 16.91 26.12 5.80
CA THR A 227 16.02 27.29 5.92
C THR A 227 16.05 27.86 7.35
N GLN A 228 16.07 26.99 8.38
CA GLN A 228 16.20 27.43 9.76
C GLN A 228 17.54 28.11 10.04
N LEU A 229 18.65 27.57 9.53
CA LEU A 229 19.98 28.19 9.67
C LEU A 229 20.03 29.56 8.98
N ILE A 230 19.47 29.69 7.78
CA ILE A 230 19.39 30.96 7.07
C ILE A 230 18.55 31.98 7.87
N SER A 231 17.42 31.55 8.41
CA SER A 231 16.55 32.40 9.24
C SER A 231 17.25 32.88 10.50
N LEU A 232 18.01 32.00 11.18
CA LEU A 232 18.78 32.36 12.36
C LEU A 232 19.90 33.37 12.01
N LEU A 233 20.62 33.14 10.90
CA LEU A 233 21.67 34.06 10.46
C LEU A 233 21.12 35.42 10.06
N LEU A 234 19.96 35.48 9.40
CA LEU A 234 19.30 36.73 9.07
C LEU A 234 18.85 37.50 10.32
N HIS A 235 18.27 36.78 11.28
CA HIS A 235 17.85 37.39 12.54
C HIS A 235 19.03 37.95 13.34
N ASP A 236 20.15 37.20 13.39
CA ASP A 236 21.38 37.65 14.05
C ASP A 236 21.99 38.86 13.32
N PHE A 237 21.95 38.86 11.98
CA PHE A 237 22.39 40.00 11.17
C PHE A 237 21.52 41.24 11.40
N GLU A 238 20.19 41.10 11.46
CA GLU A 238 19.27 42.21 11.75
C GLU A 238 19.48 42.76 13.16
N ALA A 239 19.65 41.89 14.18
CA ALA A 239 19.89 42.27 15.53
C ALA A 239 21.22 43.06 15.69
N ASN A 240 22.28 42.63 15.00
CA ASN A 240 23.58 43.26 15.03
C ASN A 240 23.71 44.50 14.12
N SER A 241 22.86 44.58 13.06
CA SER A 241 22.87 45.75 12.19
C SER A 241 22.22 46.99 12.76
N SER A 242 21.39 46.84 13.83
CA SER A 242 20.78 47.98 14.52
C SER A 242 21.81 48.82 15.31
N ASP A 243 23.01 48.26 15.59
CA ASP A 243 24.10 49.00 16.28
C ASP A 243 24.91 49.94 15.32
N TRP A 244 24.56 49.96 14.01
CA TRP A 244 25.23 50.81 13.00
C TRP A 244 24.46 52.08 12.69
N HIS A 245 23.60 52.57 13.59
CA HIS A 245 23.02 53.89 13.44
C HIS A 245 24.00 54.91 13.99
N TRP A 246 24.60 55.66 13.06
CA TRP A 246 25.41 56.85 13.23
C TRP A 246 24.58 58.03 13.78
#